data_77f7ed497313d746fd2017be7bdc31de
#
_entry.id   77f7ed497313d746fd2017be7bdc31de
#
_cell.length_a   1.000
_cell.length_b   1.000
_cell.length_c   1.000
_cell.angle_alpha   90.00
_cell.angle_beta   90.00
_cell.angle_gamma   90.00
#
_symmetry.space_group_name_H-M   'P 1'
#
loop_
_entity.id
_entity.type
_entity.pdbx_description
1 polymer ?
#
loop_
_entity_poly.entity_id
_entity_poly.type
_entity_poly.pdbx_seq_one_letter_code
_entity_poly.pdbx_strand_id
1 'polypeptide(L)'
;MENQGWELYISTRPIFKIGKFSAVLRANFAQNINSINSMDANVLNSMNTDFNYNGGNMQILKRCQIGNALGGIYGFHFKGVYVYDYDHNGYFDPRTGKNDYYDAAGVENTAAHALAAGYEGVNIYNAAPVARDAEGKVIYDKNGNPLPMVYDYGGTNYQFGGGDVAYEDINHDGQINELDIQYLGSSSPKFNGGFGVDLTYGRWTLKTNFNFRVGNKIINLARMNSEAMRDNKNQSAAVNWRWRKNGQVTEIPRALSTQIAASYNALVSDRYVEKGDYLRFQYLQLGYSLDPKKLKKAGFSTVRFTASINNLFVWSKYTGADPDHSQSKYDPCVDNDTTPRSRSFTAGVVVGF
;
A
#
# COMPACT_ATOMS: atom_id res chain seq x y z
N MET A 1 -11.50 6.27 22.63
CA MET A 1 -10.76 6.78 21.47
C MET A 1 -10.27 8.17 21.77
N GLU A 2 -9.03 8.45 21.46
CA GLU A 2 -8.40 9.76 21.68
C GLU A 2 -7.92 10.31 20.34
N ASN A 3 -8.15 11.61 20.13
CA ASN A 3 -7.62 12.35 18.98
C ASN A 3 -6.81 13.51 19.52
N GLN A 4 -5.55 13.59 19.10
CA GLN A 4 -4.65 14.70 19.41
C GLN A 4 -4.13 15.29 18.11
N GLY A 5 -4.10 16.61 18.03
CA GLY A 5 -3.61 17.27 16.83
C GLY A 5 -3.33 18.74 17.02
N TRP A 6 -2.68 19.30 16.03
CA TRP A 6 -2.46 20.73 15.92
C TRP A 6 -2.62 21.16 14.46
N GLU A 7 -2.98 22.39 14.29
CA GLU A 7 -3.08 23.05 13.00
C GLU A 7 -2.31 24.38 13.04
N LEU A 8 -1.55 24.63 11.98
CA LEU A 8 -0.81 25.85 11.79
C LEU A 8 -1.21 26.47 10.45
N TYR A 9 -1.65 27.74 10.49
CA TYR A 9 -1.89 28.52 9.29
C TYR A 9 -0.97 29.72 9.27
N ILE A 10 -0.25 29.89 8.16
CA ILE A 10 0.64 31.01 7.91
C ILE A 10 0.14 31.73 6.67
N SER A 11 -0.13 33.02 6.80
CA SER A 11 -0.37 33.91 5.65
C SER A 11 0.41 35.18 5.86
N THR A 12 1.34 35.42 4.95
CA THR A 12 2.14 36.62 5.02
C THR A 12 1.40 37.80 4.36
N ARG A 13 1.60 39.02 4.88
CA ARG A 13 1.52 40.21 4.04
C ARG A 13 2.66 40.11 3.03
N PRO A 14 2.69 40.92 1.94
CA PRO A 14 3.80 40.78 0.99
C PRO A 14 5.13 40.69 1.70
N ILE A 15 5.78 39.51 1.63
CA ILE A 15 7.09 39.29 2.26
C ILE A 15 8.10 40.22 1.63
N PHE A 16 7.94 40.42 0.30
CA PHE A 16 8.81 41.30 -0.47
C PHE A 16 7.94 42.25 -1.27
N LYS A 17 8.15 43.53 -1.14
CA LYS A 17 7.60 44.57 -2.00
C LYS A 17 8.76 45.46 -2.46
N ILE A 18 9.31 45.11 -3.63
CA ILE A 18 10.43 45.87 -4.25
C ILE A 18 9.92 46.43 -5.57
N GLY A 19 9.69 47.72 -5.62
CA GLY A 19 9.18 48.36 -6.82
C GLY A 19 7.82 47.80 -7.28
N LYS A 20 7.80 47.12 -8.43
CA LYS A 20 6.59 46.50 -9.02
C LYS A 20 6.41 45.04 -8.60
N PHE A 21 7.32 44.44 -7.85
CA PHE A 21 7.26 43.07 -7.42
C PHE A 21 6.67 42.92 -6.02
N SER A 22 5.76 42.00 -5.83
CA SER A 22 5.31 41.56 -4.51
C SER A 22 5.06 40.06 -4.48
N ALA A 23 5.34 39.45 -3.33
CA ALA A 23 5.12 38.01 -3.09
C ALA A 23 4.38 37.81 -1.76
N VAL A 24 3.37 36.95 -1.80
CA VAL A 24 2.60 36.51 -0.64
C VAL A 24 2.76 35.00 -0.53
N LEU A 25 3.15 34.51 0.65
CA LEU A 25 3.20 33.09 0.97
C LEU A 25 1.96 32.72 1.80
N ARG A 26 1.36 31.59 1.47
CA ARG A 26 0.31 30.94 2.26
C ARG A 26 0.73 29.50 2.50
N ALA A 27 0.55 29.02 3.73
CA ALA A 27 0.81 27.63 4.07
C ALA A 27 -0.12 27.22 5.21
N ASN A 28 -0.58 25.99 5.17
CA ASN A 28 -1.28 25.33 6.26
C ASN A 28 -0.68 23.95 6.47
N PHE A 29 -0.54 23.56 7.73
CA PHE A 29 -0.05 22.26 8.16
C PHE A 29 -0.99 21.75 9.24
N ALA A 30 -1.33 20.49 9.16
CA ALA A 30 -2.14 19.83 10.18
C ALA A 30 -1.55 18.46 10.51
N GLN A 31 -1.60 18.13 11.79
CA GLN A 31 -1.31 16.80 12.32
C GLN A 31 -2.52 16.35 13.13
N ASN A 32 -2.97 15.14 12.88
CA ASN A 32 -3.98 14.49 13.71
C ASN A 32 -3.57 13.04 13.94
N ILE A 33 -3.41 12.67 15.20
CA ILE A 33 -3.10 11.32 15.64
C ILE A 33 -4.32 10.81 16.39
N ASN A 34 -4.86 9.69 15.96
CA ASN A 34 -5.93 9.02 16.68
C ASN A 34 -5.45 7.67 17.21
N SER A 35 -5.96 7.28 18.39
CA SER A 35 -5.73 5.99 18.98
C SER A 35 -6.97 5.50 19.72
N ILE A 36 -7.14 4.19 19.76
CA ILE A 36 -8.19 3.52 20.52
C ILE A 36 -7.59 3.14 21.88
N ASN A 37 -7.83 3.94 22.91
CA ASN A 37 -7.24 3.70 24.23
C ASN A 37 -8.02 2.65 25.03
N SER A 38 -9.35 2.61 24.83
CA SER A 38 -10.22 1.61 25.46
C SER A 38 -11.46 1.39 24.63
N MET A 39 -12.02 0.20 24.69
CA MET A 39 -13.26 -0.20 24.03
C MET A 39 -13.93 -1.29 24.85
N ASP A 40 -15.25 -1.29 24.90
CA ASP A 40 -16.01 -2.39 25.51
C ASP A 40 -15.73 -3.69 24.75
N ALA A 41 -15.60 -4.80 25.49
CA ALA A 41 -15.23 -6.09 24.92
C ALA A 41 -16.26 -6.59 23.87
N ASN A 42 -17.55 -6.34 24.07
CA ASN A 42 -18.58 -6.75 23.12
C ASN A 42 -18.50 -5.94 21.83
N VAL A 43 -18.21 -4.64 21.94
CA VAL A 43 -18.01 -3.77 20.76
C VAL A 43 -16.75 -4.19 20.01
N LEU A 44 -15.65 -4.43 20.71
CA LEU A 44 -14.39 -4.89 20.12
C LEU A 44 -14.60 -6.23 19.38
N ASN A 45 -15.28 -7.18 20.00
CA ASN A 45 -15.59 -8.46 19.39
C ASN A 45 -16.49 -8.30 18.17
N SER A 46 -17.52 -7.45 18.22
CA SER A 46 -18.40 -7.21 17.07
C SER A 46 -17.68 -6.57 15.90
N MET A 47 -16.71 -5.69 16.14
CA MET A 47 -15.90 -5.06 15.09
C MET A 47 -14.87 -6.00 14.48
N ASN A 48 -14.50 -7.07 15.17
CA ASN A 48 -13.50 -8.04 14.73
C ASN A 48 -14.12 -9.36 14.24
N THR A 49 -15.45 -9.48 14.14
CA THR A 49 -16.12 -10.71 13.70
C THR A 49 -16.07 -10.96 12.20
N ASP A 50 -15.77 -9.96 11.41
CA ASP A 50 -15.69 -10.08 9.94
C ASP A 50 -14.41 -10.77 9.44
N PHE A 51 -13.74 -11.50 10.33
CA PHE A 51 -12.62 -12.38 9.97
C PHE A 51 -13.03 -13.64 9.22
N ASN A 52 -14.30 -13.85 8.94
CA ASN A 52 -14.76 -14.96 8.12
C ASN A 52 -14.30 -14.77 6.69
N TYR A 53 -13.09 -15.24 6.42
CA TYR A 53 -12.59 -15.39 5.07
C TYR A 53 -13.36 -16.51 4.36
N ASN A 54 -14.59 -16.20 3.96
CA ASN A 54 -15.39 -17.11 3.18
C ASN A 54 -14.84 -17.16 1.74
N GLY A 55 -14.05 -18.15 1.52
CA GLY A 55 -13.67 -18.75 0.26
C GLY A 55 -13.67 -17.85 -0.98
N GLY A 56 -12.52 -17.31 -1.35
CA GLY A 56 -12.29 -16.79 -2.69
C GLY A 56 -12.40 -15.29 -2.88
N ASN A 57 -12.84 -14.54 -1.91
CA ASN A 57 -12.77 -13.08 -1.95
C ASN A 57 -11.57 -12.59 -1.15
N MET A 58 -10.68 -11.83 -1.79
CA MET A 58 -9.64 -11.05 -1.12
C MET A 58 -10.32 -10.03 -0.23
N GLN A 59 -10.55 -10.39 1.03
CA GLN A 59 -11.26 -9.51 1.96
C GLN A 59 -10.27 -8.58 2.64
N ILE A 60 -10.63 -7.32 2.63
CA ILE A 60 -9.98 -6.31 3.45
C ILE A 60 -10.40 -6.60 4.89
N LEU A 61 -9.42 -6.88 5.72
CA LEU A 61 -9.66 -7.19 7.11
C LEU A 61 -10.08 -5.93 7.85
N LYS A 62 -11.33 -5.87 8.28
CA LYS A 62 -11.81 -4.84 9.21
C LYS A 62 -11.47 -5.28 10.63
N ARG A 63 -10.45 -4.68 11.20
CA ARG A 63 -10.00 -4.98 12.57
C ARG A 63 -9.78 -3.70 13.38
N CYS A 64 -10.11 -3.77 14.65
CA CYS A 64 -9.77 -2.77 15.64
C CYS A 64 -8.91 -3.40 16.72
N GLN A 65 -7.84 -2.73 17.09
CA GLN A 65 -7.03 -3.12 18.25
C GLN A 65 -6.81 -1.90 19.15
N ILE A 66 -6.84 -2.12 20.45
CA ILE A 66 -6.50 -1.11 21.45
C ILE A 66 -5.02 -0.72 21.25
N GLY A 67 -4.75 0.57 21.30
CA GLY A 67 -3.43 1.14 21.02
C GLY A 67 -3.20 1.56 19.57
N ASN A 68 -4.00 1.07 18.63
CA ASN A 68 -3.88 1.42 17.22
C ASN A 68 -4.91 2.48 16.78
N ALA A 69 -4.70 3.02 15.60
CA ALA A 69 -5.61 3.98 15.00
C ALA A 69 -6.93 3.32 14.55
N LEU A 70 -8.04 4.04 14.67
CA LEU A 70 -9.28 3.65 13.99
C LEU A 70 -9.09 3.75 12.48
N GLY A 71 -9.58 2.75 11.73
CA GLY A 71 -9.27 2.64 10.30
C GLY A 71 -7.85 2.15 10.03
N GLY A 72 -7.27 1.41 10.99
CA GLY A 72 -6.00 0.70 10.83
C GLY A 72 -6.10 -0.37 9.74
N ILE A 73 -4.99 -0.62 9.06
CA ILE A 73 -4.85 -1.68 8.06
C ILE A 73 -4.19 -2.87 8.73
N TYR A 74 -4.81 -4.03 8.58
CA TYR A 74 -4.33 -5.28 9.11
C TYR A 74 -4.20 -6.32 8.00
N GLY A 75 -3.23 -7.20 8.10
CA GLY A 75 -2.97 -8.23 7.12
C GLY A 75 -1.72 -9.02 7.45
N PHE A 76 -1.31 -9.87 6.53
CA PHE A 76 -0.14 -10.71 6.68
C PHE A 76 1.14 -9.98 6.27
N HIS A 77 2.26 -10.39 6.82
CA HIS A 77 3.56 -9.93 6.35
C HIS A 77 4.06 -10.82 5.21
N PHE A 78 4.33 -10.21 4.06
CA PHE A 78 4.83 -10.90 2.87
C PHE A 78 6.33 -11.12 2.97
N LYS A 79 6.75 -12.39 2.96
CA LYS A 79 8.16 -12.78 3.04
C LYS A 79 8.77 -13.11 1.68
N GLY A 80 7.98 -13.16 0.62
CA GLY A 80 8.40 -13.52 -0.73
C GLY A 80 7.58 -14.68 -1.28
N VAL A 81 8.19 -15.45 -2.16
CA VAL A 81 7.61 -16.64 -2.78
C VAL A 81 8.48 -17.82 -2.36
N TYR A 82 7.86 -18.94 -2.02
CA TYR A 82 8.61 -20.17 -1.75
C TYR A 82 9.35 -20.61 -3.01
N VAL A 83 10.68 -20.49 -2.97
CA VAL A 83 11.53 -20.97 -4.06
C VAL A 83 11.81 -22.44 -3.82
N TYR A 84 11.34 -23.30 -4.73
CA TYR A 84 11.69 -24.69 -4.71
C TYR A 84 12.94 -24.90 -5.52
N ASP A 85 13.99 -25.39 -4.89
CA ASP A 85 15.23 -25.76 -5.54
C ASP A 85 15.28 -27.29 -5.73
N TYR A 86 15.03 -27.72 -6.95
CA TYR A 86 14.96 -29.12 -7.30
C TYR A 86 16.33 -29.83 -7.21
N ASP A 87 17.40 -29.13 -7.60
CA ASP A 87 18.73 -29.67 -7.63
C ASP A 87 19.27 -29.92 -6.21
N HIS A 88 18.80 -29.12 -5.25
CA HIS A 88 19.12 -29.24 -3.83
C HIS A 88 17.98 -29.84 -3.01
N ASN A 89 16.91 -30.31 -3.66
CA ASN A 89 15.74 -30.90 -3.02
C ASN A 89 15.10 -30.04 -1.93
N GLY A 90 14.97 -28.70 -2.10
CA GLY A 90 14.42 -27.88 -1.04
C GLY A 90 13.91 -26.50 -1.44
N TYR A 91 13.43 -25.80 -0.43
CA TYR A 91 12.94 -24.44 -0.58
C TYR A 91 14.03 -23.46 -0.18
N PHE A 92 14.43 -22.63 -1.11
CA PHE A 92 15.42 -21.60 -0.90
C PHE A 92 14.76 -20.26 -0.58
N ASP A 93 15.14 -19.64 0.54
CA ASP A 93 14.77 -18.26 0.84
C ASP A 93 15.90 -17.33 0.36
N PRO A 94 15.69 -16.59 -0.73
CA PRO A 94 16.75 -15.73 -1.30
C PRO A 94 17.14 -14.56 -0.38
N ARG A 95 16.31 -14.24 0.64
CA ARG A 95 16.60 -13.15 1.58
C ARG A 95 17.51 -13.60 2.71
N THR A 96 17.38 -14.84 3.14
CA THR A 96 18.22 -15.41 4.20
C THR A 96 19.44 -16.15 3.65
N GLY A 97 19.42 -16.45 2.33
CA GLY A 97 20.43 -17.31 1.70
C GLY A 97 20.39 -18.75 2.20
N LYS A 98 19.30 -19.13 2.90
CA LYS A 98 19.13 -20.46 3.47
C LYS A 98 18.08 -21.22 2.67
N ASN A 99 18.26 -22.53 2.58
CA ASN A 99 17.24 -23.42 2.12
C ASN A 99 16.94 -24.47 3.21
N ASP A 100 15.83 -25.17 3.10
CA ASP A 100 15.40 -26.17 4.08
C ASP A 100 16.35 -27.37 4.16
N TYR A 101 17.37 -27.42 3.29
CA TYR A 101 18.36 -28.48 3.20
C TYR A 101 19.75 -28.11 3.68
N TYR A 102 19.98 -26.85 4.10
CA TYR A 102 21.20 -26.49 4.77
C TYR A 102 21.04 -26.67 6.27
N ASP A 103 22.03 -27.29 6.90
CA ASP A 103 22.06 -27.33 8.36
C ASP A 103 22.30 -25.94 8.97
N ALA A 104 22.28 -25.87 10.30
CA ALA A 104 22.50 -24.60 11.02
C ALA A 104 23.91 -24.02 10.78
N ALA A 105 24.87 -24.83 10.28
CA ALA A 105 26.20 -24.39 9.90
C ALA A 105 26.31 -23.92 8.45
N GLY A 106 25.20 -24.01 7.67
CA GLY A 106 25.22 -23.66 6.25
C GLY A 106 25.87 -24.69 5.34
N VAL A 107 26.03 -25.92 5.82
CA VAL A 107 26.54 -27.03 5.02
C VAL A 107 25.41 -27.63 4.22
N GLU A 108 25.63 -27.77 2.91
CA GLU A 108 24.65 -28.32 1.97
C GLU A 108 24.19 -29.71 2.41
N ASN A 109 22.90 -29.91 2.51
CA ASN A 109 22.31 -31.16 2.91
C ASN A 109 22.47 -32.20 1.81
N THR A 110 23.21 -33.22 2.14
CA THR A 110 23.22 -34.44 1.37
C THR A 110 21.86 -35.16 1.44
N ALA A 111 21.67 -36.20 0.61
CA ALA A 111 20.46 -37.02 0.64
C ALA A 111 20.07 -37.52 2.05
N ALA A 112 21.06 -37.66 2.96
CA ALA A 112 20.84 -38.05 4.34
C ALA A 112 20.07 -36.95 5.17
N HIS A 113 20.27 -35.67 4.87
CA HIS A 113 19.53 -34.61 5.51
C HIS A 113 18.15 -34.44 4.91
N ALA A 114 17.99 -34.64 3.60
CA ALA A 114 16.66 -34.69 2.98
C ALA A 114 15.80 -35.77 3.66
N LEU A 115 16.37 -36.89 3.99
CA LEU A 115 15.76 -37.96 4.78
C LEU A 115 15.41 -37.49 6.21
N ALA A 116 16.34 -36.85 6.90
CA ALA A 116 16.10 -36.29 8.23
C ALA A 116 15.07 -35.18 8.24
N ALA A 117 14.91 -34.46 7.14
CA ALA A 117 13.85 -33.48 6.94
C ALA A 117 12.49 -34.09 6.51
N GLY A 118 12.38 -35.42 6.42
CA GLY A 118 11.15 -36.13 6.09
C GLY A 118 10.77 -36.15 4.61
N TYR A 119 11.71 -35.81 3.72
CA TYR A 119 11.46 -35.79 2.27
C TYR A 119 11.83 -37.08 1.53
N GLU A 120 12.37 -38.08 2.22
CA GLU A 120 12.67 -39.35 1.59
C GLU A 120 11.38 -40.09 1.20
N GLY A 121 11.30 -40.49 -0.04
CA GLY A 121 10.13 -41.18 -0.60
C GLY A 121 8.91 -40.26 -0.86
N VAL A 122 8.99 -38.98 -0.53
CA VAL A 122 7.97 -38.00 -0.90
C VAL A 122 8.20 -37.59 -2.36
N ASN A 123 7.11 -37.54 -3.13
CA ASN A 123 7.16 -36.93 -4.44
C ASN A 123 7.50 -35.45 -4.28
N ILE A 124 8.73 -35.07 -4.64
CA ILE A 124 9.27 -33.71 -4.47
C ILE A 124 8.42 -32.64 -5.15
N TYR A 125 7.62 -32.97 -6.16
CA TYR A 125 6.63 -32.07 -6.74
C TYR A 125 5.51 -31.68 -5.79
N ASN A 126 5.27 -32.48 -4.75
CA ASN A 126 4.26 -32.26 -3.73
C ASN A 126 4.86 -31.91 -2.36
N ALA A 127 6.18 -31.80 -2.27
CA ALA A 127 6.83 -31.39 -1.02
C ALA A 127 6.39 -29.95 -0.65
N ALA A 128 5.97 -29.79 0.58
CA ALA A 128 5.55 -28.50 1.13
C ALA A 128 6.72 -27.81 1.83
N PRO A 129 6.77 -26.48 1.89
CA PRO A 129 7.59 -25.75 2.84
C PRO A 129 7.29 -26.21 4.26
N VAL A 130 8.33 -26.30 5.09
CA VAL A 130 8.20 -26.78 6.47
C VAL A 130 8.18 -25.64 7.47
N ALA A 131 7.42 -25.84 8.55
CA ALA A 131 7.37 -24.93 9.68
C ALA A 131 8.69 -24.91 10.45
N ARG A 132 9.06 -23.74 10.95
CA ARG A 132 10.29 -23.52 11.71
C ARG A 132 10.00 -22.72 12.97
N ASP A 133 10.70 -23.11 14.06
CA ASP A 133 10.66 -22.33 15.30
C ASP A 133 11.37 -20.97 15.17
N ALA A 134 11.36 -20.19 16.24
CA ALA A 134 11.99 -18.86 16.29
C ALA A 134 13.51 -18.90 16.05
N GLU A 135 14.16 -20.03 16.34
CA GLU A 135 15.57 -20.28 16.09
C GLU A 135 15.84 -20.80 14.68
N GLY A 136 14.79 -21.03 13.87
CA GLY A 136 14.88 -21.52 12.50
C GLY A 136 15.04 -23.03 12.35
N LYS A 137 14.81 -23.81 13.40
CA LYS A 137 14.83 -25.28 13.37
C LYS A 137 13.49 -25.81 12.88
N VAL A 138 13.52 -26.92 12.12
CA VAL A 138 12.31 -27.58 11.64
C VAL A 138 11.48 -28.09 12.80
N ILE A 139 10.18 -27.85 12.74
CA ILE A 139 9.19 -28.37 13.69
C ILE A 139 8.69 -29.72 13.15
N TYR A 140 8.56 -30.70 14.04
CA TYR A 140 8.10 -32.05 13.71
C TYR A 140 6.75 -32.34 14.36
N ASP A 141 5.93 -33.13 13.68
CA ASP A 141 4.70 -33.66 14.20
C ASP A 141 4.96 -34.79 15.24
N LYS A 142 3.88 -35.32 15.86
CA LYS A 142 3.96 -36.40 16.85
C LYS A 142 4.55 -37.71 16.29
N ASN A 143 4.58 -37.86 14.98
CA ASN A 143 5.08 -39.05 14.28
C ASN A 143 6.54 -38.86 13.82
N GLY A 144 7.14 -37.69 14.08
CA GLY A 144 8.50 -37.36 13.65
C GLY A 144 8.59 -36.86 12.21
N ASN A 145 7.49 -36.49 11.56
CA ASN A 145 7.50 -35.91 10.23
C ASN A 145 7.62 -34.38 10.33
N PRO A 146 8.33 -33.73 9.41
CA PRO A 146 8.35 -32.27 9.33
C PRO A 146 6.94 -31.72 9.16
N LEU A 147 6.60 -30.72 9.97
CA LEU A 147 5.30 -30.07 9.90
C LEU A 147 5.25 -29.19 8.65
N PRO A 148 4.32 -29.42 7.69
CA PRO A 148 4.22 -28.57 6.51
C PRO A 148 3.62 -27.21 6.87
N MET A 149 4.03 -26.15 6.13
CA MET A 149 3.35 -24.88 6.20
C MET A 149 1.97 -24.97 5.54
N VAL A 150 0.95 -24.59 6.25
CA VAL A 150 -0.44 -24.61 5.76
C VAL A 150 -1.13 -23.27 5.96
N TYR A 151 -2.07 -22.95 5.09
CA TYR A 151 -3.04 -21.91 5.34
C TYR A 151 -4.28 -22.56 5.98
N ASP A 152 -4.53 -22.25 7.23
CA ASP A 152 -5.66 -22.82 7.99
C ASP A 152 -6.53 -21.73 8.63
N TYR A 153 -7.11 -20.92 7.78
CA TYR A 153 -8.09 -19.94 8.20
C TYR A 153 -9.49 -20.45 7.93
N GLY A 154 -10.29 -20.59 8.99
CA GLY A 154 -11.65 -21.12 8.88
C GLY A 154 -11.71 -22.60 8.49
N GLY A 155 -10.69 -23.41 8.80
CA GLY A 155 -10.65 -24.84 8.55
C GLY A 155 -10.32 -25.23 7.10
N THR A 156 -9.62 -24.38 6.39
CA THR A 156 -9.32 -24.56 4.97
C THR A 156 -8.21 -25.59 4.70
N ASN A 157 -7.21 -25.66 5.55
CA ASN A 157 -6.06 -26.58 5.49
C ASN A 157 -5.40 -26.67 4.08
N TYR A 158 -5.06 -25.52 3.50
CA TYR A 158 -4.33 -25.47 2.24
C TYR A 158 -2.82 -25.59 2.48
N GLN A 159 -2.22 -26.66 1.96
CA GLN A 159 -0.78 -26.87 2.04
C GLN A 159 -0.06 -26.03 0.98
N PHE A 160 0.85 -25.17 1.43
CA PHE A 160 1.70 -24.39 0.53
C PHE A 160 2.68 -25.27 -0.25
N GLY A 161 3.07 -24.80 -1.42
CA GLY A 161 4.04 -25.46 -2.28
C GLY A 161 5.01 -24.47 -2.91
N GLY A 162 5.97 -24.99 -3.68
CA GLY A 162 6.89 -24.15 -4.45
C GLY A 162 6.15 -23.19 -5.36
N GLY A 163 6.56 -21.92 -5.35
CA GLY A 163 5.92 -20.86 -6.09
C GLY A 163 4.75 -20.18 -5.38
N ASP A 164 4.29 -20.67 -4.23
CA ASP A 164 3.29 -19.98 -3.43
C ASP A 164 3.89 -18.83 -2.63
N VAL A 165 3.04 -17.91 -2.20
CA VAL A 165 3.45 -16.80 -1.33
C VAL A 165 3.86 -17.33 0.04
N ALA A 166 5.01 -16.90 0.51
CA ALA A 166 5.46 -17.11 1.88
C ALA A 166 4.97 -15.95 2.74
N TYR A 167 4.09 -16.23 3.68
CA TYR A 167 3.68 -15.31 4.73
C TYR A 167 4.49 -15.57 6.01
N GLU A 168 4.58 -14.58 6.88
CA GLU A 168 5.23 -14.74 8.18
C GLU A 168 4.31 -15.51 9.13
N ASP A 169 4.83 -16.61 9.65
CA ASP A 169 4.27 -17.37 10.75
C ASP A 169 4.86 -16.80 12.05
N ILE A 170 4.06 -16.02 12.78
CA ILE A 170 4.53 -15.23 13.93
C ILE A 170 4.65 -16.11 15.19
N ASN A 171 3.70 -17.01 15.35
CA ASN A 171 3.65 -17.89 16.52
C ASN A 171 4.43 -19.21 16.31
N HIS A 172 4.95 -19.40 15.09
CA HIS A 172 5.75 -20.58 14.70
C HIS A 172 5.02 -21.92 14.89
N ASP A 173 3.71 -21.95 14.58
CA ASP A 173 2.92 -23.17 14.67
C ASP A 173 2.76 -23.93 13.34
N GLY A 174 3.31 -23.38 12.25
CA GLY A 174 3.25 -23.94 10.90
C GLY A 174 1.93 -23.62 10.18
N GLN A 175 1.08 -22.80 10.77
CA GLN A 175 -0.18 -22.43 10.20
C GLN A 175 -0.23 -20.93 9.95
N ILE A 176 -0.67 -20.53 8.78
CA ILE A 176 -0.97 -19.13 8.49
C ILE A 176 -2.47 -18.92 8.73
N ASN A 177 -2.79 -18.19 9.79
CA ASN A 177 -4.16 -17.97 10.24
C ASN A 177 -4.35 -16.57 10.88
N GLU A 178 -5.40 -16.38 11.69
CA GLU A 178 -5.70 -15.10 12.33
C GLU A 178 -4.64 -14.64 13.34
N LEU A 179 -3.82 -15.56 13.86
CA LEU A 179 -2.76 -15.24 14.82
C LEU A 179 -1.55 -14.55 14.16
N ASP A 180 -1.42 -14.69 12.84
CA ASP A 180 -0.34 -14.09 12.05
C ASP A 180 -0.70 -12.74 11.45
N ILE A 181 -1.89 -12.23 11.77
CA ILE A 181 -2.35 -10.93 11.27
C ILE A 181 -1.73 -9.80 12.09
N GLN A 182 -1.03 -8.92 11.37
CA GLN A 182 -0.31 -7.77 11.94
C GLN A 182 -0.97 -6.45 11.57
N TYR A 183 -0.66 -5.42 12.37
CA TYR A 183 -0.97 -4.04 12.04
C TYR A 183 0.03 -3.50 11.00
N LEU A 184 -0.46 -3.22 9.78
CA LEU A 184 0.37 -2.77 8.65
C LEU A 184 0.44 -1.25 8.52
N GLY A 185 -0.32 -0.53 9.32
CA GLY A 185 -0.31 0.93 9.34
C GLY A 185 -1.71 1.54 9.34
N SER A 186 -1.78 2.85 9.18
CA SER A 186 -3.03 3.61 9.18
C SER A 186 -3.29 4.27 7.83
N SER A 187 -4.54 4.32 7.45
CA SER A 187 -5.01 5.13 6.32
C SER A 187 -5.03 6.63 6.62
N SER A 188 -5.02 6.99 7.89
CA SER A 188 -4.96 8.39 8.31
C SER A 188 -3.55 8.96 8.14
N PRO A 189 -3.39 10.12 7.50
CA PRO A 189 -2.08 10.74 7.37
C PRO A 189 -1.56 11.22 8.72
N LYS A 190 -0.25 11.11 8.92
CA LYS A 190 0.42 11.74 10.07
C LYS A 190 0.47 13.24 9.92
N PHE A 191 0.69 13.72 8.69
CA PHE A 191 0.72 15.14 8.35
C PHE A 191 0.00 15.36 7.03
N ASN A 192 -0.75 16.46 6.96
CA ASN A 192 -1.33 16.96 5.74
C ASN A 192 -1.27 18.49 5.70
N GLY A 193 -1.45 19.05 4.53
CA GLY A 193 -1.46 20.48 4.39
C GLY A 193 -1.35 20.94 2.96
N GLY A 194 -1.08 22.25 2.85
CA GLY A 194 -0.86 22.87 1.55
C GLY A 194 -0.03 24.14 1.69
N PHE A 195 0.56 24.53 0.60
CA PHE A 195 1.25 25.81 0.50
C PHE A 195 1.10 26.41 -0.89
N GLY A 196 1.23 27.69 -0.98
CA GLY A 196 1.14 28.40 -2.24
C GLY A 196 1.81 29.76 -2.18
N VAL A 197 2.20 30.20 -3.36
CA VAL A 197 2.81 31.52 -3.54
C VAL A 197 2.01 32.32 -4.55
N ASP A 198 1.65 33.55 -4.18
CA ASP A 198 1.08 34.52 -5.07
C ASP A 198 2.14 35.59 -5.39
N LEU A 199 2.53 35.65 -6.65
CA LEU A 199 3.47 36.65 -7.14
C LEU A 199 2.75 37.71 -7.98
N THR A 200 3.12 38.94 -7.78
CA THR A 200 2.66 40.05 -8.64
C THR A 200 3.87 40.80 -9.14
N TYR A 201 3.95 41.01 -10.45
CA TYR A 201 4.97 41.85 -11.07
C TYR A 201 4.33 42.80 -12.08
N GLY A 202 4.15 44.02 -11.67
CA GLY A 202 3.47 45.03 -12.46
C GLY A 202 2.01 44.62 -12.77
N ARG A 203 1.74 44.16 -13.98
CA ARG A 203 0.42 43.73 -14.47
C ARG A 203 0.25 42.22 -14.50
N TRP A 204 1.30 41.47 -14.25
CA TRP A 204 1.31 40.03 -14.21
C TRP A 204 1.03 39.53 -12.80
N THR A 205 0.22 38.47 -12.71
CA THR A 205 -0.02 37.75 -11.46
C THR A 205 0.19 36.27 -11.70
N LEU A 206 0.90 35.63 -10.81
CA LEU A 206 1.06 34.18 -10.77
C LEU A 206 0.54 33.69 -9.43
N LYS A 207 -0.36 32.70 -9.46
CA LYS A 207 -0.85 32.02 -8.24
C LYS A 207 -0.55 30.54 -8.33
N THR A 208 -0.03 29.98 -7.25
CA THR A 208 0.26 28.56 -7.16
C THR A 208 -0.37 27.99 -5.90
N ASN A 209 -0.74 26.70 -5.94
CA ASN A 209 -1.14 25.96 -4.77
C ASN A 209 -0.66 24.51 -4.86
N PHE A 210 -0.07 24.02 -3.78
CA PHE A 210 0.39 22.67 -3.59
C PHE A 210 -0.32 22.05 -2.40
N ASN A 211 -0.70 20.79 -2.51
CA ASN A 211 -1.24 20.00 -1.42
C ASN A 211 -0.34 18.79 -1.19
N PHE A 212 -0.19 18.39 0.06
CA PHE A 212 0.58 17.21 0.41
C PHE A 212 -0.13 16.39 1.49
N ARG A 213 0.19 15.11 1.50
CA ARG A 213 -0.20 14.16 2.54
C ARG A 213 0.98 13.23 2.79
N VAL A 214 1.27 12.91 4.05
CA VAL A 214 2.43 12.11 4.44
C VAL A 214 2.06 11.19 5.60
N GLY A 215 2.53 9.95 5.53
CA GLY A 215 2.45 8.96 6.60
C GLY A 215 1.18 8.13 6.59
N ASN A 216 0.35 8.20 5.55
CA ASN A 216 -0.77 7.30 5.36
C ASN A 216 -0.40 6.08 4.49
N LYS A 217 -1.20 5.03 4.64
CA LYS A 217 -1.13 3.81 3.83
C LYS A 217 -2.40 3.65 3.01
N ILE A 218 -2.25 2.99 1.87
CA ILE A 218 -3.33 2.66 0.93
C ILE A 218 -3.25 1.18 0.61
N ILE A 219 -4.38 0.48 0.66
CA ILE A 219 -4.50 -0.88 0.11
C ILE A 219 -4.71 -0.75 -1.39
N ASN A 220 -3.73 -1.17 -2.18
CA ASN A 220 -3.83 -1.18 -3.63
C ASN A 220 -4.55 -2.46 -4.09
N LEU A 221 -5.89 -2.44 -3.99
CA LEU A 221 -6.73 -3.58 -4.37
C LEU A 221 -6.74 -3.80 -5.89
N ALA A 222 -6.59 -2.75 -6.68
CA ALA A 222 -6.47 -2.83 -8.12
C ALA A 222 -5.24 -3.66 -8.53
N ARG A 223 -4.08 -3.39 -7.93
CA ARG A 223 -2.86 -4.17 -8.11
C ARG A 223 -3.05 -5.61 -7.64
N MET A 224 -3.60 -5.80 -6.45
CA MET A 224 -3.88 -7.10 -5.86
C MET A 224 -4.76 -7.95 -6.79
N ASN A 225 -5.84 -7.37 -7.35
CA ASN A 225 -6.72 -8.04 -8.29
C ASN A 225 -6.03 -8.38 -9.63
N SER A 226 -5.22 -7.46 -10.15
CA SER A 226 -4.54 -7.64 -11.44
C SER A 226 -3.33 -8.59 -11.37
N GLU A 227 -2.79 -8.84 -10.18
CA GLU A 227 -1.69 -9.79 -9.94
C GLU A 227 -2.16 -11.16 -9.42
N ALA A 228 -3.44 -11.31 -9.06
CA ALA A 228 -3.95 -12.52 -8.39
C ALA A 228 -4.02 -13.75 -9.29
N MET A 229 -4.06 -13.61 -10.61
CA MET A 229 -4.13 -14.70 -11.60
C MET A 229 -5.23 -15.75 -11.32
N ARG A 230 -6.38 -15.32 -10.77
CA ARG A 230 -7.43 -16.21 -10.27
C ARG A 230 -8.67 -16.31 -11.15
N ASP A 231 -8.84 -15.37 -12.10
CA ASP A 231 -10.03 -15.31 -12.97
C ASP A 231 -9.64 -14.84 -14.40
N ASN A 232 -10.64 -14.68 -15.25
CA ASN A 232 -10.45 -14.28 -16.66
C ASN A 232 -10.35 -12.77 -16.87
N LYS A 233 -9.96 -12.00 -15.85
CA LYS A 233 -9.79 -10.56 -15.95
C LYS A 233 -8.42 -10.20 -16.53
N ASN A 234 -8.31 -8.95 -16.97
CA ASN A 234 -7.03 -8.40 -17.40
C ASN A 234 -6.03 -8.45 -16.26
N GLN A 235 -4.81 -8.82 -16.58
CA GLN A 235 -3.71 -8.97 -15.64
C GLN A 235 -2.67 -7.86 -15.82
N SER A 236 -1.97 -7.54 -14.74
CA SER A 236 -0.79 -6.69 -14.79
C SER A 236 0.34 -7.35 -15.59
N ALA A 237 1.16 -6.54 -16.26
CA ALA A 237 2.38 -7.02 -16.92
C ALA A 237 3.35 -7.70 -15.94
N ALA A 238 3.27 -7.40 -14.63
CA ALA A 238 4.08 -8.03 -13.59
C ALA A 238 3.91 -9.55 -13.56
N VAL A 239 2.73 -10.09 -13.91
CA VAL A 239 2.49 -11.54 -13.91
C VAL A 239 3.32 -12.31 -14.96
N ASN A 240 3.94 -11.60 -15.91
CA ASN A 240 4.91 -12.23 -16.83
C ASN A 240 6.14 -12.75 -16.09
N TRP A 241 6.45 -12.19 -14.93
CA TRP A 241 7.56 -12.57 -14.07
C TRP A 241 7.17 -13.57 -12.98
N ARG A 242 5.96 -14.16 -13.06
CA ARG A 242 5.50 -15.15 -12.08
C ARG A 242 6.43 -16.36 -12.02
N TRP A 243 6.46 -16.98 -10.90
CA TRP A 243 7.16 -18.26 -10.71
C TRP A 243 6.60 -19.34 -11.66
N ARG A 244 7.45 -20.03 -12.39
CA ARG A 244 7.07 -21.04 -13.42
C ARG A 244 7.85 -22.34 -13.28
N LYS A 245 9.00 -22.34 -12.63
CA LYS A 245 9.88 -23.51 -12.52
C LYS A 245 10.70 -23.42 -11.25
N ASN A 246 11.17 -24.58 -10.81
CA ASN A 246 12.08 -24.75 -9.69
C ASN A 246 13.32 -23.84 -9.83
N GLY A 247 13.82 -23.35 -8.72
CA GLY A 247 14.98 -22.46 -8.66
C GLY A 247 14.73 -21.02 -9.13
N GLN A 248 13.55 -20.72 -9.64
CA GLN A 248 13.24 -19.35 -10.07
C GLN A 248 12.97 -18.45 -8.87
N VAL A 249 13.79 -17.41 -8.73
CA VAL A 249 13.62 -16.34 -7.72
C VAL A 249 12.74 -15.24 -8.29
N THR A 250 11.61 -14.96 -7.66
CA THR A 250 10.66 -13.93 -8.06
C THR A 250 9.77 -13.52 -6.89
N GLU A 251 9.23 -12.31 -6.94
CA GLU A 251 8.22 -11.84 -5.97
C GLU A 251 6.78 -12.11 -6.44
N ILE A 252 6.60 -12.61 -7.66
CA ILE A 252 5.27 -12.91 -8.21
C ILE A 252 5.01 -14.41 -8.09
N PRO A 253 3.96 -14.83 -7.37
CA PRO A 253 3.68 -16.24 -7.14
C PRO A 253 3.30 -16.98 -8.43
N ARG A 254 3.21 -18.30 -8.32
CA ARG A 254 2.73 -19.15 -9.40
C ARG A 254 1.24 -18.91 -9.69
N ALA A 255 0.83 -19.15 -10.92
CA ALA A 255 -0.58 -19.25 -11.28
C ALA A 255 -1.14 -20.59 -10.83
N LEU A 256 -2.29 -20.58 -10.18
CA LEU A 256 -2.99 -21.80 -9.73
C LEU A 256 -4.25 -22.03 -10.54
N SER A 257 -4.58 -23.31 -10.77
CA SER A 257 -5.70 -23.71 -11.64
C SER A 257 -7.08 -23.44 -11.04
N THR A 258 -7.17 -23.28 -9.73
CA THR A 258 -8.43 -23.01 -9.04
C THR A 258 -8.45 -21.59 -8.48
N GLN A 259 -9.61 -20.93 -8.56
CA GLN A 259 -9.78 -19.59 -7.98
C GLN A 259 -9.56 -19.58 -6.47
N ILE A 260 -9.94 -20.66 -5.78
CA ILE A 260 -9.77 -20.80 -4.33
C ILE A 260 -8.28 -20.81 -3.97
N ALA A 261 -7.49 -21.70 -4.59
CA ALA A 261 -6.07 -21.81 -4.32
C ALA A 261 -5.30 -20.52 -4.69
N ALA A 262 -5.64 -19.89 -5.83
CA ALA A 262 -5.05 -18.62 -6.23
C ALA A 262 -5.33 -17.49 -5.22
N SER A 263 -6.43 -17.56 -4.48
CA SER A 263 -6.77 -16.58 -3.45
C SER A 263 -5.80 -16.62 -2.26
N TYR A 264 -5.22 -17.77 -1.93
CA TYR A 264 -4.24 -17.88 -0.85
C TYR A 264 -2.91 -17.21 -1.19
N ASN A 265 -2.60 -17.06 -2.48
CA ASN A 265 -1.45 -16.29 -2.95
C ASN A 265 -1.71 -14.78 -3.04
N ALA A 266 -2.93 -14.34 -2.77
CA ALA A 266 -3.35 -12.94 -2.87
C ALA A 266 -4.06 -12.47 -1.60
N LEU A 267 -3.59 -12.87 -0.43
CA LEU A 267 -4.11 -12.37 0.84
C LEU A 267 -3.70 -10.91 1.04
N VAL A 268 -4.52 -10.16 1.79
CA VAL A 268 -4.16 -8.80 2.21
C VAL A 268 -2.88 -8.86 3.02
N SER A 269 -1.85 -8.23 2.49
CA SER A 269 -0.51 -8.23 3.07
C SER A 269 0.18 -6.91 2.76
N ASP A 270 1.29 -6.68 3.41
CA ASP A 270 2.12 -5.50 3.17
C ASP A 270 2.68 -5.42 1.73
N ARG A 271 2.60 -6.50 0.95
CA ARG A 271 2.86 -6.49 -0.49
C ARG A 271 1.95 -5.52 -1.25
N TYR A 272 0.69 -5.39 -0.82
CA TYR A 272 -0.33 -4.56 -1.45
C TYR A 272 -0.69 -3.31 -0.65
N VAL A 273 -0.03 -3.12 0.52
CA VAL A 273 -0.20 -1.95 1.37
C VAL A 273 0.91 -0.96 1.10
N GLU A 274 0.63 0.04 0.31
CA GLU A 274 1.60 0.99 -0.18
C GLU A 274 1.58 2.31 0.61
N LYS A 275 2.65 3.11 0.48
CA LYS A 275 2.69 4.46 1.03
C LYS A 275 1.81 5.38 0.18
N GLY A 276 0.87 6.05 0.83
CA GLY A 276 -0.01 7.04 0.20
C GLY A 276 0.54 8.47 0.21
N ASP A 277 1.84 8.63 0.46
CA ASP A 277 2.50 9.94 0.50
C ASP A 277 2.48 10.59 -0.86
N TYR A 278 2.12 11.87 -0.90
CA TYR A 278 2.18 12.64 -2.14
C TYR A 278 2.41 14.13 -1.92
N LEU A 279 2.92 14.77 -2.97
CA LEU A 279 2.89 16.21 -3.18
C LEU A 279 2.20 16.48 -4.52
N ARG A 280 1.11 17.25 -4.50
CA ARG A 280 0.33 17.59 -5.70
C ARG A 280 0.47 19.07 -6.01
N PHE A 281 0.82 19.38 -7.25
CA PHE A 281 0.66 20.73 -7.78
C PHE A 281 -0.81 20.93 -8.20
N GLN A 282 -1.60 21.42 -7.25
CA GLN A 282 -3.05 21.48 -7.36
C GLN A 282 -3.52 22.57 -8.30
N TYR A 283 -2.87 23.74 -8.29
CA TYR A 283 -3.37 24.89 -9.02
C TYR A 283 -2.23 25.81 -9.46
N LEU A 284 -2.28 26.22 -10.71
CA LEU A 284 -1.44 27.25 -11.31
C LEU A 284 -2.33 28.21 -12.08
N GLN A 285 -2.21 29.52 -11.82
CA GLN A 285 -2.90 30.54 -12.61
C GLN A 285 -1.92 31.66 -12.98
N LEU A 286 -1.89 32.00 -14.25
CA LEU A 286 -1.26 33.20 -14.77
C LEU A 286 -2.35 34.22 -15.13
N GLY A 287 -2.18 35.46 -14.69
CA GLY A 287 -3.07 36.55 -15.00
C GLY A 287 -2.35 37.76 -15.56
N TYR A 288 -2.96 38.45 -16.48
CA TYR A 288 -2.45 39.70 -17.03
C TYR A 288 -3.56 40.77 -17.09
N SER A 289 -3.32 41.92 -16.47
CA SER A 289 -4.29 43.04 -16.47
C SER A 289 -3.83 44.13 -17.44
N LEU A 290 -4.73 44.60 -18.29
CA LEU A 290 -4.45 45.68 -19.21
C LEU A 290 -4.24 47.03 -18.49
N ASP A 291 -3.66 47.99 -19.20
CA ASP A 291 -3.38 49.30 -18.67
C ASP A 291 -4.66 50.11 -18.41
N PRO A 292 -4.97 50.48 -17.15
CA PRO A 292 -6.17 51.25 -16.84
C PRO A 292 -6.27 52.60 -17.60
N LYS A 293 -5.12 53.21 -17.94
CA LYS A 293 -5.07 54.48 -18.70
C LYS A 293 -5.54 54.30 -20.13
N LYS A 294 -5.22 53.15 -20.75
CA LYS A 294 -5.69 52.80 -22.10
C LYS A 294 -7.15 52.37 -22.11
N LEU A 295 -7.60 51.67 -21.04
CA LEU A 295 -8.95 51.16 -20.90
C LEU A 295 -9.99 52.26 -20.73
N LYS A 296 -9.68 53.29 -19.94
CA LYS A 296 -10.59 54.46 -19.76
C LYS A 296 -10.94 55.14 -21.08
N LYS A 297 -10.01 55.19 -22.04
CA LYS A 297 -10.28 55.73 -23.36
C LYS A 297 -11.26 54.93 -24.19
N ALA A 298 -11.37 53.61 -23.88
CA ALA A 298 -12.23 52.66 -24.54
C ALA A 298 -13.54 52.36 -23.75
N GLY A 299 -13.82 53.10 -22.65
CA GLY A 299 -15.03 52.93 -21.84
C GLY A 299 -14.98 51.76 -20.86
N PHE A 300 -13.80 51.13 -20.64
CA PHE A 300 -13.66 50.04 -19.70
C PHE A 300 -12.95 50.47 -18.41
N SER A 301 -13.36 49.94 -17.28
CA SER A 301 -12.66 50.10 -16.00
C SER A 301 -11.53 49.07 -15.81
N THR A 302 -11.78 47.82 -16.18
CA THR A 302 -10.83 46.73 -16.06
C THR A 302 -10.94 45.73 -17.20
N VAL A 303 -9.84 45.20 -17.69
CA VAL A 303 -9.77 43.99 -18.53
C VAL A 303 -8.63 43.13 -18.06
N ARG A 304 -8.93 41.93 -17.67
CA ARG A 304 -7.97 40.97 -17.18
C ARG A 304 -8.11 39.62 -17.88
N PHE A 305 -7.02 39.10 -18.38
CA PHE A 305 -6.91 37.75 -18.94
C PHE A 305 -6.37 36.80 -17.89
N THR A 306 -6.89 35.59 -17.84
CA THR A 306 -6.42 34.54 -16.94
C THR A 306 -6.28 33.24 -17.71
N ALA A 307 -5.23 32.48 -17.40
CA ALA A 307 -5.07 31.10 -17.80
C ALA A 307 -4.74 30.29 -16.54
N SER A 308 -5.44 29.19 -16.33
CA SER A 308 -5.20 28.33 -15.18
C SER A 308 -5.21 26.86 -15.51
N ILE A 309 -4.48 26.10 -14.72
CA ILE A 309 -4.37 24.65 -14.82
C ILE A 309 -4.66 24.09 -13.42
N ASN A 310 -5.55 23.10 -13.34
CA ASN A 310 -5.79 22.34 -12.13
C ASN A 310 -5.18 20.94 -12.28
N ASN A 311 -4.71 20.37 -11.18
CA ASN A 311 -4.10 19.04 -11.10
C ASN A 311 -2.95 18.88 -12.13
N LEU A 312 -1.98 19.79 -12.11
CA LEU A 312 -0.89 19.83 -13.09
C LEU A 312 -0.09 18.53 -13.07
N PHE A 313 0.33 18.10 -11.88
CA PHE A 313 0.93 16.78 -11.65
C PHE A 313 0.99 16.43 -10.15
N VAL A 314 1.26 15.15 -9.86
CA VAL A 314 1.44 14.60 -8.53
C VAL A 314 2.75 13.83 -8.48
N TRP A 315 3.52 14.05 -7.41
CA TRP A 315 4.69 13.26 -7.06
C TRP A 315 4.29 12.28 -5.96
N SER A 316 4.46 11.01 -6.20
CA SER A 316 4.19 9.94 -5.25
C SER A 316 5.01 8.71 -5.61
N LYS A 317 5.23 7.85 -4.62
CA LYS A 317 5.75 6.48 -4.83
C LYS A 317 4.63 5.44 -4.90
N TYR A 318 3.38 5.86 -4.78
CA TYR A 318 2.24 5.00 -4.94
C TYR A 318 2.17 4.47 -6.38
N THR A 319 1.91 3.17 -6.55
CA THR A 319 1.93 2.52 -7.87
C THR A 319 0.57 2.54 -8.57
N GLY A 320 -0.51 2.88 -7.86
CA GLY A 320 -1.84 3.07 -8.44
C GLY A 320 -1.99 4.40 -9.19
N ALA A 321 -3.18 4.64 -9.71
CA ALA A 321 -3.46 5.77 -10.60
C ALA A 321 -3.37 7.15 -9.90
N ASP A 322 -3.83 7.25 -8.66
CA ASP A 322 -3.82 8.49 -7.88
C ASP A 322 -3.76 8.16 -6.38
N PRO A 323 -2.80 8.72 -5.59
CA PRO A 323 -2.70 8.46 -4.15
C PRO A 323 -3.74 9.23 -3.32
N ASP A 324 -4.50 10.14 -3.90
CA ASP A 324 -5.45 11.00 -3.18
C ASP A 324 -6.86 10.40 -3.21
N HIS A 325 -7.01 9.27 -2.53
CA HIS A 325 -8.29 8.59 -2.37
C HIS A 325 -9.12 9.18 -1.23
N SER A 326 -10.44 9.14 -1.40
CA SER A 326 -11.39 9.42 -0.33
C SER A 326 -11.30 8.32 0.73
N GLN A 327 -11.23 8.72 1.98
CA GLN A 327 -11.25 7.80 3.11
C GLN A 327 -12.62 7.84 3.77
N SER A 328 -13.18 6.67 4.06
CA SER A 328 -14.20 6.55 5.08
C SER A 328 -13.55 6.78 6.45
N LYS A 329 -14.28 7.36 7.40
CA LYS A 329 -13.77 7.59 8.75
C LYS A 329 -13.45 6.29 9.49
N TYR A 330 -14.03 5.18 9.07
CA TYR A 330 -14.02 3.90 9.78
C TYR A 330 -13.36 2.77 9.00
N ASP A 331 -13.21 2.92 7.70
CA ASP A 331 -12.64 1.90 6.83
C ASP A 331 -11.23 2.28 6.38
N PRO A 332 -10.35 1.32 6.17
CA PRO A 332 -9.05 1.58 5.58
C PRO A 332 -9.19 2.16 4.16
N CYS A 333 -8.23 2.95 3.76
CA CYS A 333 -8.18 3.52 2.41
C CYS A 333 -7.88 2.42 1.39
N VAL A 334 -8.83 2.17 0.51
CA VAL A 334 -8.74 1.12 -0.52
C VAL A 334 -8.84 1.74 -1.89
N ASP A 335 -7.85 1.50 -2.72
CA ASP A 335 -7.90 1.81 -4.15
C ASP A 335 -8.40 0.58 -4.92
N ASN A 336 -9.65 0.65 -5.37
CA ASN A 336 -10.27 -0.35 -6.22
C ASN A 336 -10.60 0.26 -7.59
N ASP A 337 -9.57 0.48 -8.40
CA ASP A 337 -9.66 1.11 -9.73
C ASP A 337 -10.32 2.50 -9.71
N THR A 338 -10.00 3.31 -8.70
CA THR A 338 -10.55 4.65 -8.57
C THR A 338 -10.03 5.54 -9.70
N THR A 339 -10.94 6.22 -10.38
CA THR A 339 -10.59 7.15 -11.47
C THR A 339 -9.68 8.27 -10.95
N PRO A 340 -8.51 8.49 -11.55
CA PRO A 340 -7.61 9.57 -11.13
C PRO A 340 -8.25 10.95 -11.38
N ARG A 341 -7.80 11.95 -10.62
CA ARG A 341 -8.26 13.32 -10.81
C ARG A 341 -7.88 13.84 -12.19
N SER A 342 -8.85 14.42 -12.89
CA SER A 342 -8.62 15.00 -14.21
C SER A 342 -7.78 16.28 -14.14
N ARG A 343 -6.97 16.48 -15.17
CA ARG A 343 -6.31 17.77 -15.41
C ARG A 343 -7.24 18.66 -16.21
N SER A 344 -7.42 19.92 -15.77
CA SER A 344 -8.25 20.88 -16.47
C SER A 344 -7.49 22.16 -16.79
N PHE A 345 -7.77 22.72 -17.97
CA PHE A 345 -7.24 23.98 -18.45
C PHE A 345 -8.40 24.96 -18.59
N THR A 346 -8.22 26.16 -18.08
CA THR A 346 -9.25 27.20 -18.15
C THR A 346 -8.61 28.50 -18.61
N ALA A 347 -9.22 29.12 -19.63
CA ALA A 347 -8.92 30.48 -20.05
C ALA A 347 -10.12 31.37 -19.74
N GLY A 348 -9.86 32.54 -19.22
CA GLY A 348 -10.91 33.48 -18.83
C GLY A 348 -10.56 34.92 -19.13
N VAL A 349 -11.57 35.73 -19.39
CA VAL A 349 -11.45 37.17 -19.54
C VAL A 349 -12.47 37.82 -18.59
N VAL A 350 -11.99 38.76 -17.77
CA VAL A 350 -12.85 39.59 -16.87
C VAL A 350 -12.84 40.97 -17.42
N VAL A 351 -14.03 41.53 -17.68
CA VAL A 351 -14.22 42.86 -18.21
C VAL A 351 -15.12 43.66 -17.24
N GLY A 352 -14.65 44.83 -16.82
CA GLY A 352 -15.44 45.78 -16.03
C GLY A 352 -15.64 47.05 -16.84
N PHE A 353 -16.84 47.63 -16.70
CA PHE A 353 -17.25 48.85 -17.37
C PHE A 353 -17.30 50.01 -16.42
#